data_4fb6227c3afac692230a8477db903161
#
_entry.id   4fb6227c3afac692230a8477db903161
#
_cell.length_a   1.000
_cell.length_b   1.000
_cell.length_c   1.000
_cell.angle_alpha   90.00
_cell.angle_beta   90.00
_cell.angle_gamma   90.00
#
_symmetry.space_group_name_H-M   'P 1'
#
loop_
_entity.id
_entity.type
_entity.pdbx_description
1 polymer ?
#
loop_
_entity_poly.entity_id
_entity_poly.type
_entity_poly.pdbx_seq_one_letter_code
_entity_poly.pdbx_strand_id
1 'polypeptide(L)'
;MSKRAGNVVTIDDLVSVVGVDAARYSLARSDYNQNFDIDLALLASHTNDNPVYYVQYAHARSKNVDRNAAAAGISYEGADLALLDTEADGEVLAALAQFPSVLATAADDRQPHKVARYLEELAATYHKWYNVERVVPMALTDPETRGDDEARKA
;
A
#
# COMPACT_ATOMS: atom_id res chain seq x y z
N MET A 1 9.20 9.77 28.30
CA MET A 1 10.65 10.11 28.40
C MET A 1 10.83 11.26 29.36
N SER A 2 11.65 11.12 30.36
CA SER A 2 11.90 12.17 31.36
C SER A 2 13.14 12.95 30.98
N LYS A 3 13.02 14.27 30.76
CA LYS A 3 14.15 15.18 30.54
C LYS A 3 15.21 15.12 31.66
N ARG A 4 14.86 14.58 32.84
CA ARG A 4 15.75 14.49 34.02
C ARG A 4 16.72 13.31 33.97
N ALA A 5 16.55 12.36 33.03
CA ALA A 5 17.38 11.16 32.95
C ALA A 5 18.49 11.22 31.87
N GLY A 6 18.66 12.36 31.19
CA GLY A 6 19.73 12.56 30.19
C GLY A 6 19.54 11.86 28.85
N ASN A 7 18.52 11.04 28.69
CA ASN A 7 18.22 10.34 27.43
C ASN A 7 17.06 11.04 26.69
N VAL A 8 17.35 12.13 26.01
CA VAL A 8 16.41 12.77 25.10
C VAL A 8 16.74 12.29 23.69
N VAL A 9 15.82 11.56 23.07
CA VAL A 9 15.90 11.24 21.64
C VAL A 9 15.35 12.43 20.88
N THR A 10 16.14 13.01 20.01
CA THR A 10 15.73 14.12 19.13
C THR A 10 15.06 13.60 17.86
N ILE A 11 14.41 14.49 17.09
CA ILE A 11 13.86 14.15 15.77
C ILE A 11 15.00 13.75 14.82
N ASP A 12 16.16 14.38 14.92
CA ASP A 12 17.31 14.02 14.09
C ASP A 12 17.81 12.59 14.39
N ASP A 13 17.84 12.22 15.67
CA ASP A 13 18.16 10.83 16.09
C ASP A 13 17.14 9.84 15.51
N LEU A 14 15.85 10.14 15.60
CA LEU A 14 14.78 9.31 15.03
C LEU A 14 14.97 9.14 13.52
N VAL A 15 15.11 10.26 12.80
CA VAL A 15 15.27 10.24 11.33
C VAL A 15 16.54 9.52 10.90
N SER A 16 17.64 9.65 11.66
CA SER A 16 18.89 8.94 11.36
C SER A 16 18.77 7.42 11.44
N VAL A 17 17.88 6.92 12.30
CA VAL A 17 17.67 5.47 12.52
C VAL A 17 16.64 4.89 11.56
N VAL A 18 15.49 5.55 11.41
CA VAL A 18 14.35 4.97 10.67
C VAL A 18 14.12 5.60 9.29
N GLY A 19 14.82 6.67 8.97
CA GLY A 19 14.62 7.46 7.75
C GLY A 19 13.45 8.45 7.85
N VAL A 20 13.42 9.40 6.91
CA VAL A 20 12.43 10.50 6.87
C VAL A 20 11.01 9.97 6.70
N ASP A 21 10.79 9.04 5.79
CA ASP A 21 9.45 8.54 5.47
C ASP A 21 8.82 7.83 6.65
N ALA A 22 9.56 6.92 7.29
CA ALA A 22 9.08 6.18 8.46
C ALA A 22 8.85 7.11 9.66
N ALA A 23 9.74 8.07 9.90
CA ALA A 23 9.56 9.05 10.96
C ALA A 23 8.29 9.90 10.75
N ARG A 24 8.10 10.45 9.55
CA ARG A 24 6.92 11.27 9.22
C ARG A 24 5.62 10.47 9.26
N TYR A 25 5.64 9.27 8.69
CA TYR A 25 4.44 8.42 8.65
C TYR A 25 4.02 7.99 10.05
N SER A 26 4.93 7.55 10.90
CA SER A 26 4.63 7.12 12.27
C SER A 26 4.01 8.24 13.11
N LEU A 27 4.49 9.49 12.92
CA LEU A 27 3.90 10.66 13.57
C LEU A 27 2.53 11.00 13.00
N ALA A 28 2.35 10.99 11.68
CA ALA A 28 1.07 11.28 11.03
C ALA A 28 -0.01 10.21 11.30
N ARG A 29 0.40 8.96 11.51
CA ARG A 29 -0.45 7.81 11.82
C ARG A 29 -1.02 7.84 13.23
N SER A 30 -0.43 8.60 14.12
CA SER A 30 -0.78 8.66 15.53
C SER A 30 -1.76 9.79 15.81
N ASP A 31 -2.73 9.53 16.70
CA ASP A 31 -3.62 10.58 17.18
C ASP A 31 -2.84 11.55 18.07
N TYR A 32 -2.92 12.86 17.78
CA TYR A 32 -2.21 13.89 18.53
C TYR A 32 -2.65 14.03 20.00
N ASN A 33 -3.82 13.49 20.37
CA ASN A 33 -4.33 13.46 21.74
C ASN A 33 -3.87 12.24 22.55
N GLN A 34 -3.14 11.31 21.92
CA GLN A 34 -2.72 10.07 22.57
C GLN A 34 -1.20 9.98 22.65
N ASN A 35 -0.73 9.46 23.78
CA ASN A 35 0.67 9.03 23.86
C ASN A 35 0.83 7.73 23.08
N PHE A 36 1.90 7.62 22.33
CA PHE A 36 2.27 6.39 21.65
C PHE A 36 3.77 6.13 21.78
N ASP A 37 4.12 4.87 21.78
CA ASP A 37 5.52 4.43 21.79
C ASP A 37 5.99 4.20 20.34
N ILE A 38 7.20 4.63 20.05
CA ILE A 38 7.84 4.42 18.76
C ILE A 38 8.79 3.23 18.88
N ASP A 39 8.48 2.13 18.20
CA ASP A 39 9.38 0.99 18.06
C ASP A 39 10.34 1.25 16.88
N LEU A 40 11.58 1.65 17.21
CA LEU A 40 12.59 1.96 16.22
C LEU A 40 13.01 0.74 15.40
N ALA A 41 13.06 -0.44 16.03
CA ALA A 41 13.45 -1.66 15.34
C ALA A 41 12.39 -2.07 14.30
N LEU A 42 11.11 -1.98 14.68
CA LEU A 42 10.01 -2.23 13.76
C LEU A 42 10.01 -1.24 12.59
N LEU A 43 10.14 0.06 12.86
CA LEU A 43 10.12 1.09 11.81
C LEU A 43 11.34 1.06 10.89
N ALA A 44 12.47 0.52 11.33
CA ALA A 44 13.64 0.28 10.49
C ALA A 44 13.56 -1.03 9.70
N SER A 45 12.60 -1.92 9.99
CA SER A 45 12.47 -3.21 9.33
C SER A 45 11.78 -3.10 7.96
N HIS A 46 12.15 -4.01 7.03
CA HIS A 46 11.49 -4.17 5.74
C HIS A 46 10.54 -5.39 5.75
N THR A 47 9.64 -5.40 6.74
CA THR A 47 8.65 -6.48 6.92
C THR A 47 7.23 -5.95 6.84
N ASN A 48 6.27 -6.84 6.61
CA ASN A 48 4.85 -6.47 6.52
C ASN A 48 4.29 -5.92 7.85
N ASP A 49 4.98 -6.16 8.97
CA ASP A 49 4.59 -5.61 10.27
C ASP A 49 4.92 -4.11 10.39
N ASN A 50 5.85 -3.61 9.56
CA ASN A 50 6.15 -2.20 9.47
C ASN A 50 5.08 -1.48 8.61
N PRO A 51 4.22 -0.62 9.20
CA PRO A 51 3.10 -0.02 8.48
C PRO A 51 3.55 0.88 7.31
N VAL A 52 4.72 1.52 7.43
CA VAL A 52 5.28 2.34 6.35
C VAL A 52 5.66 1.47 5.16
N TYR A 53 6.44 0.42 5.45
CA TYR A 53 6.88 -0.52 4.42
C TYR A 53 5.68 -1.20 3.74
N TYR A 54 4.67 -1.59 4.53
CA TYR A 54 3.48 -2.27 4.03
C TYR A 54 2.71 -1.43 3.00
N VAL A 55 2.50 -0.14 3.28
CA VAL A 55 1.83 0.80 2.36
C VAL A 55 2.70 1.07 1.13
N GLN A 56 4.00 1.33 1.32
CA GLN A 56 4.94 1.54 0.22
C GLN A 56 5.04 0.31 -0.69
N TYR A 57 4.97 -0.88 -0.11
CA TYR A 57 5.01 -2.13 -0.86
C TYR A 57 3.76 -2.32 -1.74
N ALA A 58 2.56 -1.94 -1.26
CA ALA A 58 1.35 -1.93 -2.09
C ALA A 58 1.52 -1.00 -3.31
N HIS A 59 2.06 0.21 -3.11
CA HIS A 59 2.35 1.14 -4.20
C HIS A 59 3.39 0.57 -5.17
N ALA A 60 4.47 -0.02 -4.66
CA ALA A 60 5.50 -0.63 -5.52
C ALA A 60 4.93 -1.77 -6.37
N ARG A 61 4.05 -2.61 -5.80
CA ARG A 61 3.33 -3.66 -6.53
C ARG A 61 2.45 -3.07 -7.64
N SER A 62 1.64 -2.04 -7.35
CA SER A 62 0.77 -1.42 -8.35
C SER A 62 1.59 -0.84 -9.51
N LYS A 63 2.71 -0.18 -9.21
CA LYS A 63 3.62 0.32 -10.26
C LYS A 63 4.31 -0.78 -11.06
N ASN A 64 4.52 -1.95 -10.45
CA ASN A 64 5.05 -3.09 -11.17
C ASN A 64 4.02 -3.69 -12.16
N VAL A 65 2.74 -3.74 -11.75
CA VAL A 65 1.64 -4.13 -12.66
C VAL A 65 1.59 -3.20 -13.87
N ASP A 66 1.61 -1.86 -13.65
CA ASP A 66 1.63 -0.88 -14.74
C ASP A 66 2.79 -1.12 -15.72
N ARG A 67 4.01 -1.34 -15.19
CA ARG A 67 5.19 -1.58 -16.03
C ARG A 67 5.09 -2.87 -16.82
N ASN A 68 4.61 -3.95 -16.19
CA ASN A 68 4.46 -5.25 -16.83
C ASN A 68 3.38 -5.20 -17.91
N ALA A 69 2.26 -4.54 -17.67
CA ALA A 69 1.21 -4.34 -18.65
C ALA A 69 1.73 -3.55 -19.86
N ALA A 70 2.43 -2.44 -19.63
CA ALA A 70 3.02 -1.64 -20.70
C ALA A 70 4.05 -2.44 -21.51
N ALA A 71 4.91 -3.23 -20.84
CA ALA A 71 5.88 -4.10 -21.53
C ALA A 71 5.23 -5.20 -22.38
N ALA A 72 4.04 -5.66 -21.97
CA ALA A 72 3.23 -6.63 -22.70
C ALA A 72 2.33 -5.99 -23.79
N GLY A 73 2.36 -4.66 -23.95
CA GLY A 73 1.51 -3.94 -24.90
C GLY A 73 0.03 -3.89 -24.50
N ILE A 74 -0.28 -4.12 -23.22
CA ILE A 74 -1.65 -4.08 -22.68
C ILE A 74 -1.98 -2.65 -22.29
N SER A 75 -3.15 -2.15 -22.76
CA SER A 75 -3.71 -0.86 -22.37
C SER A 75 -5.08 -1.07 -21.71
N TYR A 76 -5.40 -0.21 -20.77
CA TYR A 76 -6.73 -0.15 -20.14
C TYR A 76 -7.71 0.75 -20.91
N GLU A 77 -7.23 1.47 -21.94
CA GLU A 77 -8.09 2.34 -22.77
C GLU A 77 -9.13 1.50 -23.51
N GLY A 78 -10.41 1.83 -23.27
CA GLY A 78 -11.54 1.12 -23.86
C GLY A 78 -11.83 -0.26 -23.23
N ALA A 79 -11.20 -0.58 -22.11
CA ALA A 79 -11.47 -1.82 -21.40
C ALA A 79 -12.92 -1.88 -20.88
N ASP A 80 -13.51 -3.07 -20.97
CA ASP A 80 -14.83 -3.31 -20.40
C ASP A 80 -14.72 -3.53 -18.89
N LEU A 81 -15.13 -2.51 -18.12
CA LEU A 81 -15.11 -2.57 -16.66
C LEU A 81 -16.08 -3.58 -16.05
N ALA A 82 -17.05 -4.11 -16.83
CA ALA A 82 -17.95 -5.17 -16.38
C ALA A 82 -17.21 -6.51 -16.18
N LEU A 83 -15.98 -6.65 -16.68
CA LEU A 83 -15.13 -7.80 -16.44
C LEU A 83 -14.50 -7.83 -15.03
N LEU A 84 -14.60 -6.75 -14.26
CA LEU A 84 -14.21 -6.68 -12.86
C LEU A 84 -15.38 -7.20 -12.00
N ASP A 85 -15.63 -8.49 -12.02
CA ASP A 85 -16.82 -9.13 -11.46
C ASP A 85 -16.51 -10.11 -10.31
N THR A 86 -15.24 -10.25 -9.93
CA THR A 86 -14.87 -11.11 -8.80
C THR A 86 -15.15 -10.42 -7.45
N GLU A 87 -15.30 -11.23 -6.41
CA GLU A 87 -15.44 -10.71 -5.03
C GLU A 87 -14.23 -9.84 -4.63
N ALA A 88 -13.02 -10.27 -5.04
CA ALA A 88 -11.79 -9.53 -4.75
C ALA A 88 -11.74 -8.17 -5.47
N ASP A 89 -12.22 -8.08 -6.71
CA ASP A 89 -12.36 -6.81 -7.43
C ASP A 89 -13.34 -5.88 -6.70
N GLY A 90 -14.48 -6.42 -6.28
CA GLY A 90 -15.48 -5.67 -5.52
C GLY A 90 -14.95 -5.11 -4.21
N GLU A 91 -14.14 -5.87 -3.47
CA GLU A 91 -13.51 -5.41 -2.22
C GLU A 91 -12.57 -4.22 -2.47
N VAL A 92 -11.73 -4.26 -3.52
CA VAL A 92 -10.82 -3.16 -3.86
C VAL A 92 -11.60 -1.93 -4.31
N LEU A 93 -12.61 -2.09 -5.17
CA LEU A 93 -13.44 -1.00 -5.65
C LEU A 93 -14.20 -0.33 -4.49
N ALA A 94 -14.75 -1.12 -3.55
CA ALA A 94 -15.42 -0.61 -2.37
C ALA A 94 -14.45 0.16 -1.46
N ALA A 95 -13.23 -0.35 -1.25
CA ALA A 95 -12.20 0.34 -0.48
C ALA A 95 -11.83 1.69 -1.14
N LEU A 96 -11.62 1.72 -2.45
CA LEU A 96 -11.31 2.96 -3.20
C LEU A 96 -12.45 3.97 -3.10
N ALA A 97 -13.71 3.52 -3.17
CA ALA A 97 -14.89 4.39 -3.10
C ALA A 97 -15.03 5.10 -1.74
N GLN A 98 -14.41 4.58 -0.67
CA GLN A 98 -14.44 5.20 0.66
C GLN A 98 -13.53 6.43 0.78
N PHE A 99 -12.53 6.58 -0.10
CA PHE A 99 -11.50 7.61 0.03
C PHE A 99 -12.06 9.03 0.19
N PRO A 100 -13.05 9.49 -0.62
CA PRO A 100 -13.58 10.85 -0.48
C PRO A 100 -14.20 11.11 0.90
N SER A 101 -14.95 10.15 1.46
CA SER A 101 -15.58 10.29 2.77
C SER A 101 -14.56 10.25 3.91
N VAL A 102 -13.55 9.39 3.81
CA VAL A 102 -12.44 9.34 4.76
C VAL A 102 -11.70 10.67 4.79
N LEU A 103 -11.40 11.22 3.61
CA LEU A 103 -10.68 12.49 3.49
C LEU A 103 -11.50 13.65 4.07
N ALA A 104 -12.80 13.72 3.77
CA ALA A 104 -13.70 14.75 4.32
C ALA A 104 -13.73 14.66 5.85
N THR A 105 -13.96 13.46 6.41
CA THR A 105 -14.00 13.24 7.86
C THR A 105 -12.65 13.57 8.52
N ALA A 106 -11.53 13.18 7.91
CA ALA A 106 -10.21 13.48 8.44
C ALA A 106 -9.93 14.99 8.47
N ALA A 107 -10.42 15.73 7.46
CA ALA A 107 -10.27 17.19 7.37
C ALA A 107 -11.17 17.90 8.40
N ASP A 108 -12.45 17.53 8.47
CA ASP A 108 -13.43 18.13 9.40
C ASP A 108 -12.99 17.94 10.87
N ASP A 109 -12.53 16.75 11.21
CA ASP A 109 -12.06 16.41 12.54
C ASP A 109 -10.61 16.86 12.83
N ARG A 110 -9.88 17.32 11.80
CA ARG A 110 -8.42 17.62 11.86
C ARG A 110 -7.61 16.41 12.35
N GLN A 111 -7.95 15.23 11.85
CA GLN A 111 -7.38 13.95 12.28
C GLN A 111 -6.69 13.24 11.09
N PRO A 112 -5.49 13.66 10.68
CA PRO A 112 -4.77 13.10 9.53
C PRO A 112 -4.46 11.60 9.69
N HIS A 113 -4.39 11.09 10.92
CA HIS A 113 -4.19 9.67 11.19
C HIS A 113 -5.28 8.77 10.61
N LYS A 114 -6.50 9.29 10.39
CA LYS A 114 -7.57 8.55 9.70
C LYS A 114 -7.20 8.19 8.26
N VAL A 115 -6.49 9.09 7.57
CA VAL A 115 -5.99 8.83 6.21
C VAL A 115 -4.90 7.75 6.23
N ALA A 116 -3.99 7.80 7.20
CA ALA A 116 -2.95 6.78 7.33
C ALA A 116 -3.55 5.38 7.60
N ARG A 117 -4.54 5.28 8.48
CA ARG A 117 -5.26 4.01 8.73
C ARG A 117 -5.98 3.50 7.49
N TYR A 118 -6.68 4.39 6.79
CA TYR A 118 -7.30 4.03 5.50
C TYR A 118 -6.29 3.47 4.50
N LEU A 119 -5.09 4.06 4.40
CA LEU A 119 -4.04 3.57 3.50
C LEU A 119 -3.56 2.17 3.91
N GLU A 120 -3.47 1.86 5.20
CA GLU A 120 -3.12 0.53 5.69
C GLU A 120 -4.19 -0.50 5.32
N GLU A 121 -5.48 -0.15 5.48
CA GLU A 121 -6.61 -1.00 5.11
C GLU A 121 -6.69 -1.20 3.60
N LEU A 122 -6.52 -0.15 2.81
CA LEU A 122 -6.47 -0.24 1.35
C LEU A 122 -5.29 -1.11 0.89
N ALA A 123 -4.11 -0.95 1.50
CA ALA A 123 -2.95 -1.78 1.21
C ALA A 123 -3.22 -3.26 1.50
N ALA A 124 -3.88 -3.57 2.62
CA ALA A 124 -4.25 -4.94 2.98
C ALA A 124 -5.22 -5.55 1.94
N THR A 125 -6.26 -4.80 1.56
CA THR A 125 -7.23 -5.22 0.53
C THR A 125 -6.53 -5.43 -0.82
N TYR A 126 -5.66 -4.51 -1.22
CA TYR A 126 -4.88 -4.62 -2.45
C TYR A 126 -3.91 -5.81 -2.43
N HIS A 127 -3.22 -6.07 -1.34
CA HIS A 127 -2.35 -7.23 -1.22
C HIS A 127 -3.11 -8.55 -1.31
N LYS A 128 -4.30 -8.63 -0.70
CA LYS A 128 -5.22 -9.79 -0.82
C LYS A 128 -5.60 -10.00 -2.28
N TRP A 129 -6.08 -8.96 -2.95
CA TRP A 129 -6.44 -8.97 -4.36
C TRP A 129 -5.27 -9.40 -5.25
N TYR A 130 -4.11 -8.80 -5.09
CA TYR A 130 -2.90 -9.09 -5.87
C TYR A 130 -2.45 -10.55 -5.77
N ASN A 131 -2.76 -11.24 -4.68
CA ASN A 131 -2.38 -12.64 -4.48
C ASN A 131 -3.33 -13.62 -5.21
N VAL A 132 -4.55 -13.21 -5.51
CA VAL A 132 -5.57 -14.06 -6.12
C VAL A 132 -5.87 -13.68 -7.56
N GLU A 133 -5.74 -12.40 -7.92
CA GLU A 133 -5.99 -11.89 -9.25
C GLU A 133 -4.69 -11.68 -10.04
N ARG A 134 -4.80 -11.83 -11.36
CA ARG A 134 -3.67 -11.66 -12.27
C ARG A 134 -4.03 -10.73 -13.42
N VAL A 135 -3.43 -9.55 -13.42
CA VAL A 135 -3.67 -8.51 -14.43
C VAL A 135 -2.99 -8.83 -15.75
N VAL A 136 -1.76 -9.36 -15.71
CA VAL A 136 -1.01 -9.71 -16.90
C VAL A 136 -0.96 -11.22 -17.03
N PRO A 137 -1.44 -11.82 -18.13
CA PRO A 137 -1.40 -13.27 -18.35
C PRO A 137 0.03 -13.84 -18.25
N MET A 138 0.16 -15.06 -17.69
CA MET A 138 1.48 -15.71 -17.54
C MET A 138 2.20 -15.86 -18.89
N ALA A 139 1.49 -16.19 -19.96
CA ALA A 139 2.03 -16.33 -21.29
C ALA A 139 2.76 -15.09 -21.82
N LEU A 140 2.43 -13.91 -21.29
CA LEU A 140 3.09 -12.64 -21.66
C LEU A 140 4.25 -12.28 -20.74
N THR A 141 4.33 -12.89 -19.55
CA THR A 141 5.39 -12.61 -18.56
C THR A 141 6.46 -13.70 -18.52
N ASP A 142 6.12 -14.93 -18.97
CA ASP A 142 7.03 -16.07 -18.98
C ASP A 142 7.09 -16.67 -20.40
N PRO A 143 8.28 -16.59 -21.06
CA PRO A 143 8.45 -17.13 -22.40
C PRO A 143 8.20 -18.65 -22.54
N GLU A 144 8.38 -19.42 -21.45
CA GLU A 144 8.16 -20.88 -21.47
C GLU A 144 6.67 -21.26 -21.52
N THR A 145 5.78 -20.42 -20.95
CA THR A 145 4.33 -20.65 -20.95
C THR A 145 3.62 -20.12 -22.21
N ARG A 146 4.31 -19.35 -23.06
CA ARG A 146 3.77 -18.74 -24.28
C ARG A 146 3.28 -19.78 -25.31
N GLY A 147 3.87 -20.99 -25.31
CA GLY A 147 3.47 -22.09 -26.20
C GLY A 147 2.17 -22.79 -25.80
N ASP A 148 1.83 -22.81 -24.52
CA ASP A 148 0.66 -23.54 -24.02
C ASP A 148 -0.67 -22.80 -24.25
N ASP A 149 -0.65 -21.46 -24.30
CA ASP A 149 -1.85 -20.67 -24.55
C ASP A 149 -2.27 -20.63 -26.04
N GLU A 150 -1.31 -20.75 -26.97
CA GLU A 150 -1.65 -20.88 -28.39
C GLU A 150 -2.27 -22.25 -28.70
N ALA A 151 -1.82 -23.30 -28.00
CA ALA A 151 -2.39 -24.66 -28.13
C ALA A 151 -3.82 -24.79 -27.56
N ARG A 152 -4.24 -23.92 -26.64
CA ARG A 152 -5.60 -23.90 -26.08
C ARG A 152 -6.62 -23.10 -26.89
N LYS A 153 -6.16 -22.30 -27.85
CA LYS A 153 -7.01 -21.50 -28.76
C LYS A 153 -7.24 -22.14 -30.12
N ALA A 154 -6.59 -23.28 -30.43
CA ALA A 154 -6.80 -24.12 -31.60
C ALA A 154 -7.75 -25.27 -31.29
#